data_5407b25d0b3cea1b17019a3b8e8dae9b
#
_entry.id   5407b25d0b3cea1b17019a3b8e8dae9b
#
_cell.length_a   1.000
_cell.length_b   1.000
_cell.length_c   1.000
_cell.angle_alpha   90.00
_cell.angle_beta   90.00
_cell.angle_gamma   90.00
#
_symmetry.space_group_name_H-M   'P 1'
#
loop_
_entity.id
_entity.type
_entity.pdbx_description
1 polymer ?
#
loop_
_entity_poly.entity_id
_entity_poly.type
_entity_poly.pdbx_seq_one_letter_code
_entity_poly.pdbx_strand_id
1 'polypeptide(L)'
;MAGVTPKLLFSNVPPDCHSDYLWAWVEARGYRVTSLKLIRDQVTGTSPGFAHVQLMNSAKIEEAQRSLDGQDLRGHKVQVDRFLAQNG
;
A
#
# COMPACT_ATOMS: atom_id res chain seq x y z
N MET A 1 16.20 19.26 4.18
CA MET A 1 14.89 19.74 4.63
C MET A 1 13.96 18.57 4.84
N ALA A 2 13.39 18.48 6.02
CA ALA A 2 12.44 17.41 6.29
C ALA A 2 11.21 17.60 5.41
N GLY A 3 10.88 16.60 4.65
CA GLY A 3 9.77 16.66 3.75
C GLY A 3 8.64 15.75 4.16
N VAL A 4 7.55 15.89 3.48
CA VAL A 4 6.42 14.99 3.63
C VAL A 4 6.32 14.16 2.37
N THR A 5 6.31 12.84 2.53
CA THR A 5 6.24 11.92 1.40
C THR A 5 4.84 11.34 1.31
N PRO A 6 4.13 11.55 0.20
CA PRO A 6 2.82 10.93 0.04
C PRO A 6 2.96 9.42 -0.15
N LYS A 7 2.12 8.69 0.54
CA LYS A 7 2.09 7.23 0.47
C LYS A 7 0.66 6.76 0.38
N LEU A 8 0.50 5.51 -0.03
CA LEU A 8 -0.79 4.83 -0.03
C LEU A 8 -0.90 3.96 1.20
N LEU A 9 -2.08 3.98 1.81
CA LEU A 9 -2.42 3.08 2.90
C LEU A 9 -3.46 2.10 2.38
N PHE A 10 -3.08 0.83 2.35
CA PHE A 10 -3.99 -0.24 1.96
C PHE A 10 -4.61 -0.83 3.21
N SER A 11 -5.93 -1.00 3.19
CA SER A 11 -6.67 -1.66 4.25
C SER A 11 -7.36 -2.89 3.70
N ASN A 12 -7.72 -3.81 4.58
CA ASN A 12 -8.36 -5.07 4.23
C ASN A 12 -7.49 -5.97 3.36
N VAL A 13 -6.18 -5.88 3.55
CA VAL A 13 -5.23 -6.74 2.85
C VAL A 13 -5.34 -8.16 3.42
N PRO A 14 -5.38 -9.20 2.56
CA PRO A 14 -5.49 -10.58 3.07
C PRO A 14 -4.34 -10.92 4.01
N PRO A 15 -4.61 -11.67 5.09
CA PRO A 15 -3.56 -11.99 6.07
C PRO A 15 -2.46 -12.89 5.51
N ASP A 16 -2.76 -13.63 4.45
CA ASP A 16 -1.78 -14.52 3.79
C ASP A 16 -1.06 -13.84 2.63
N CYS A 17 -1.31 -12.55 2.41
CA CYS A 17 -0.68 -11.80 1.34
C CYS A 17 0.74 -11.40 1.74
N HIS A 18 1.72 -11.79 0.95
CA HIS A 18 3.10 -11.40 1.17
C HIS A 18 3.40 -10.08 0.48
N SER A 19 4.42 -9.39 0.96
CA SER A 19 4.81 -8.10 0.40
C SER A 19 5.14 -8.19 -1.08
N ASP A 20 5.79 -9.27 -1.50
CA ASP A 20 6.14 -9.47 -2.90
C ASP A 20 4.90 -9.55 -3.79
N TYR A 21 3.87 -10.22 -3.30
CA TYR A 21 2.63 -10.35 -4.05
C TYR A 21 1.96 -8.99 -4.22
N LEU A 22 1.86 -8.23 -3.13
CA LEU A 22 1.22 -6.91 -3.18
C LEU A 22 2.02 -5.95 -4.06
N TRP A 23 3.35 -6.01 -3.99
CA TRP A 23 4.23 -5.22 -4.85
C TRP A 23 3.91 -5.49 -6.32
N ALA A 24 3.91 -6.78 -6.70
CA ALA A 24 3.62 -7.16 -8.08
C ALA A 24 2.19 -6.79 -8.49
N TRP A 25 1.25 -6.90 -7.57
CA TRP A 25 -0.15 -6.56 -7.82
C TRP A 25 -0.30 -5.08 -8.16
N VAL A 26 0.38 -4.22 -7.41
CA VAL A 26 0.34 -2.78 -7.69
C VAL A 26 1.03 -2.46 -9.02
N GLU A 27 2.19 -3.06 -9.25
CA GLU A 27 2.94 -2.80 -10.48
C GLU A 27 2.21 -3.32 -11.72
N ALA A 28 1.48 -4.41 -11.59
CA ALA A 28 0.68 -4.94 -12.69
C ALA A 28 -0.42 -3.96 -13.15
N ARG A 29 -0.75 -3.01 -12.29
CA ARG A 29 -1.76 -2.00 -12.60
C ARG A 29 -1.17 -0.69 -13.10
N GLY A 30 0.14 -0.68 -13.37
CA GLY A 30 0.80 0.43 -14.03
C GLY A 30 1.49 1.42 -13.11
N TYR A 31 1.71 1.06 -11.84
CA TYR A 31 2.36 1.94 -10.89
C TYR A 31 3.66 1.32 -10.39
N ARG A 32 4.73 2.10 -10.38
CA ARG A 32 6.01 1.63 -9.89
C ARG A 32 6.12 1.84 -8.39
N VAL A 33 6.46 0.77 -7.68
CA VAL A 33 6.59 0.78 -6.23
C VAL A 33 8.07 0.90 -5.87
N THR A 34 8.39 1.79 -4.94
CA THR A 34 9.75 1.92 -4.42
C THR A 34 9.90 1.36 -3.03
N SER A 35 8.80 1.29 -2.27
CA SER A 35 8.84 0.80 -0.91
C SER A 35 7.46 0.28 -0.54
N LEU A 36 7.44 -0.82 0.17
CA LEU A 36 6.20 -1.42 0.63
C LEU A 36 6.45 -2.08 1.98
N LYS A 37 5.55 -1.84 2.91
CA LYS A 37 5.66 -2.43 4.24
C LYS A 37 4.30 -2.95 4.67
N LEU A 38 4.23 -4.23 4.97
CA LEU A 38 3.06 -4.82 5.59
C LEU A 38 3.13 -4.59 7.09
N ILE A 39 2.02 -4.15 7.65
CA ILE A 39 1.92 -3.93 9.09
C ILE A 39 1.39 -5.21 9.71
N ARG A 40 2.14 -5.76 10.65
CA ARG A 40 1.79 -7.01 11.33
C ARG A 40 1.53 -6.75 12.79
N ASP A 41 0.59 -7.50 13.34
CA ASP A 41 0.33 -7.49 14.77
C ASP A 41 1.46 -8.24 15.45
N GLN A 42 2.16 -7.58 16.36
CA GLN A 42 3.30 -8.17 17.04
C GLN A 42 2.88 -9.23 18.06
N VAL A 43 1.67 -9.13 18.57
CA VAL A 43 1.18 -10.10 19.59
C VAL A 43 0.80 -11.41 18.94
N THR A 44 0.05 -11.36 17.85
CA THR A 44 -0.43 -12.56 17.17
C THR A 44 0.46 -13.01 16.03
N GLY A 45 1.32 -12.13 15.53
CA GLY A 45 2.17 -12.41 14.39
C GLY A 45 1.44 -12.39 13.07
N THR A 46 0.17 -12.08 13.06
CA THR A 46 -0.62 -12.01 11.83
C THR A 46 -0.68 -10.60 11.30
N SER A 47 -0.90 -10.49 9.99
CA SER A 47 -1.09 -9.18 9.37
C SER A 47 -2.44 -8.61 9.81
N PRO A 48 -2.49 -7.35 10.28
CA PRO A 48 -3.77 -6.72 10.60
C PRO A 48 -4.52 -6.23 9.37
N GLY A 49 -4.02 -6.51 8.18
CA GLY A 49 -4.70 -6.12 6.95
C GLY A 49 -4.33 -4.75 6.44
N PHE A 50 -3.20 -4.20 6.88
CA PHE A 50 -2.73 -2.89 6.45
C PHE A 50 -1.39 -2.98 5.76
N ALA A 51 -1.16 -2.08 4.80
CA ALA A 51 0.14 -1.98 4.15
C ALA A 51 0.40 -0.53 3.75
N HIS A 52 1.65 -0.11 3.90
CA HIS A 52 2.09 1.19 3.41
C HIS A 52 2.82 0.99 2.08
N VAL A 53 2.43 1.72 1.06
CA VAL A 53 3.04 1.61 -0.27
C VAL A 53 3.51 2.98 -0.72
N GLN A 54 4.77 3.07 -1.11
CA GLN A 54 5.33 4.27 -1.67
C GLN A 54 5.60 4.06 -3.15
N LEU A 55 5.13 4.99 -3.98
CA LEU A 55 5.34 4.92 -5.41
C LEU A 55 6.56 5.72 -5.82
N MET A 56 7.20 5.29 -6.90
CA MET A 56 8.36 6.01 -7.45
C MET A 56 7.98 7.43 -7.87
N ASN A 57 6.81 7.59 -8.48
CA ASN A 57 6.32 8.89 -8.92
C ASN A 57 5.23 9.36 -7.97
N SER A 58 5.57 10.30 -7.09
CA SER A 58 4.61 10.80 -6.11
C SER A 58 3.45 11.55 -6.77
N ALA A 59 3.61 12.04 -8.00
CA ALA A 59 2.52 12.69 -8.71
C ALA A 59 1.43 11.70 -9.12
N LYS A 60 1.71 10.40 -9.09
CA LYS A 60 0.73 9.35 -9.40
C LYS A 60 -0.04 8.88 -8.19
N ILE A 61 0.27 9.36 -7.00
CA ILE A 61 -0.36 8.86 -5.78
C ILE A 61 -1.88 9.05 -5.80
N GLU A 62 -2.34 10.23 -6.19
CA GLU A 62 -3.78 10.48 -6.21
C GLU A 62 -4.50 9.60 -7.23
N GLU A 63 -3.92 9.47 -8.42
CA GLU A 63 -4.48 8.60 -9.44
C GLU A 63 -4.51 7.15 -8.97
N ALA A 64 -3.40 6.67 -8.37
CA ALA A 64 -3.32 5.30 -7.89
C ALA A 64 -4.33 5.04 -6.79
N GLN A 65 -4.50 5.99 -5.88
CA GLN A 65 -5.47 5.84 -4.79
C GLN A 65 -6.87 5.62 -5.35
N ARG A 66 -7.27 6.40 -6.34
CA ARG A 66 -8.59 6.25 -6.93
C ARG A 66 -8.72 4.96 -7.73
N SER A 67 -7.66 4.61 -8.47
CA SER A 67 -7.69 3.45 -9.34
C SER A 67 -7.67 2.14 -8.58
N LEU A 68 -6.94 2.09 -7.48
CA LEU A 68 -6.75 0.86 -6.73
C LEU A 68 -7.80 0.66 -5.64
N ASP A 69 -8.45 1.74 -5.21
CA ASP A 69 -9.44 1.66 -4.15
C ASP A 69 -10.63 0.80 -4.59
N GLY A 70 -10.99 -0.16 -3.76
CA GLY A 70 -12.12 -1.05 -4.03
C GLY A 70 -11.79 -2.20 -4.97
N GLN A 71 -10.55 -2.34 -5.39
CA GLN A 71 -10.17 -3.46 -6.26
C GLN A 71 -9.99 -4.75 -5.48
N ASP A 72 -10.13 -5.86 -6.17
CA ASP A 72 -10.02 -7.17 -5.56
C ASP A 72 -8.56 -7.60 -5.47
N LEU A 73 -8.13 -7.94 -4.26
CA LEU A 73 -6.81 -8.49 -3.98
C LEU A 73 -7.00 -9.84 -3.32
N ARG A 74 -6.85 -10.91 -4.09
CA ARG A 74 -7.00 -12.28 -3.61
C ARG A 74 -8.32 -12.52 -2.89
N GLY A 75 -9.41 -11.98 -3.43
CA GLY A 75 -10.74 -12.15 -2.85
C GLY A 75 -11.13 -11.10 -1.82
N HIS A 76 -10.25 -10.17 -1.52
CA HIS A 76 -10.54 -9.07 -0.60
C HIS A 76 -10.61 -7.76 -1.37
N LYS A 77 -11.65 -6.99 -1.14
CA LYS A 77 -11.75 -5.65 -1.69
C LYS A 77 -10.94 -4.71 -0.80
N VAL A 78 -9.79 -4.30 -1.31
CA VAL A 78 -8.92 -3.42 -0.54
C VAL A 78 -9.43 -2.00 -0.57
N GLN A 79 -9.23 -1.29 0.53
CA GLN A 79 -9.45 0.15 0.59
C GLN A 79 -8.10 0.83 0.49
N VAL A 80 -8.03 1.87 -0.33
CA VAL A 80 -6.78 2.58 -0.56
C VAL A 80 -6.99 4.05 -0.23
N ASP A 81 -6.22 4.54 0.73
CA ASP A 81 -6.23 5.92 1.15
C ASP A 81 -4.86 6.54 0.94
N ARG A 82 -4.82 7.86 0.92
CA ARG A 82 -3.56 8.60 0.88
C ARG A 82 -3.21 9.07 2.28
N PHE A 83 -1.92 9.08 2.56
CA PHE A 83 -1.45 9.71 3.79
C PHE A 83 -0.09 10.33 3.55
N LEU A 84 0.25 11.28 4.39
CA LEU A 84 1.53 11.97 4.30
C LEU A 84 2.42 11.48 5.44
N ALA A 85 3.55 10.87 5.07
CA ALA A 85 4.52 10.39 6.03
C ALA A 85 5.62 11.42 6.17
N GLN A 86 5.92 11.79 7.41
CA GLN A 86 7.03 12.70 7.67
C GLN A 86 8.35 11.96 7.60
N ASN A 87 9.29 12.56 6.89
CA ASN A 87 10.67 12.08 6.82
C ASN A 87 11.50 12.87 7.80
N GLY A 88 12.15 12.18 8.67
CA GLY A 88 13.05 12.87 9.56
C GLY A 88 12.83 12.66 10.99
#